data_67466fae242d25863257cc126feea0e6
#
_entry.id   67466fae242d25863257cc126feea0e6
#
_cell.length_a   1.000
_cell.length_b   1.000
_cell.length_c   1.000
_cell.angle_alpha   90.00
_cell.angle_beta   90.00
_cell.angle_gamma   90.00
#
_symmetry.space_group_name_H-M   'P 1'
#
loop_
_entity.id
_entity.type
_entity.pdbx_description
1 polymer ?
#
loop_
_entity_poly.entity_id
_entity_poly.type
_entity_poly.pdbx_seq_one_letter_code
_entity_poly.pdbx_strand_id
1 'polypeptide(L)'
;MSGDLDLEQRYRRVLRLLPGYYRDRWEEDMVAAFLDSWLTGDRYEDDAILEFCKPTWPEVASVAGLAARLYLGGAGAPPRYFAWGQAVRRVALAVILVHAVVGLDVLVRTAWSRRLFGFPAPPASLVTASPAGVWPTVFQAAGYAWIVAFVVLVLGHYRIARVLAALAIVPDLVFLLQGQFTGTLPAPAIGPWAFWVLVNLAPVAALTAFHRDAPPIARGRWLLALPAAYLLVYGPLLVLLATGNAAWRPDFPGLCCILVALACLAHAPRAWSRRADGSGVWSLTLTLLAAVAGAYRILTLSGYLHDPHLIKVSLAELLILAAAAALVAPDAFRAQAATPAPPPHRRTMAA
;
A
#
# COMPACT_ATOMS: atom_id res chain seq x y z
N MET A 1 34.80 -24.83 -2.74
CA MET A 1 35.59 -23.73 -3.33
C MET A 1 34.62 -22.60 -3.63
N SER A 2 34.34 -21.75 -2.65
CA SER A 2 33.62 -20.48 -2.89
C SER A 2 34.67 -19.54 -3.47
N GLY A 3 34.69 -19.35 -4.81
CA GLY A 3 35.54 -18.34 -5.44
C GLY A 3 35.17 -16.98 -4.78
N ASP A 4 36.12 -16.41 -4.09
CA ASP A 4 36.00 -15.05 -3.57
C ASP A 4 35.80 -14.13 -4.78
N LEU A 5 34.64 -13.48 -4.81
CA LEU A 5 34.29 -12.62 -5.91
C LEU A 5 35.01 -11.29 -5.69
N ASP A 6 35.57 -10.79 -6.74
CA ASP A 6 36.12 -9.46 -6.87
C ASP A 6 35.07 -8.38 -6.52
N LEU A 7 35.51 -7.23 -6.03
CA LEU A 7 34.67 -6.07 -5.65
C LEU A 7 33.70 -5.69 -6.79
N GLU A 8 34.18 -5.69 -8.03
CA GLU A 8 33.37 -5.45 -9.22
C GLU A 8 32.21 -6.44 -9.33
N GLN A 9 32.49 -7.73 -9.21
CA GLN A 9 31.44 -8.77 -9.29
C GLN A 9 30.45 -8.68 -8.14
N ARG A 10 30.90 -8.30 -6.94
CA ARG A 10 30.03 -8.04 -5.78
C ARG A 10 29.10 -6.87 -6.07
N TYR A 11 29.61 -5.78 -6.65
CA TYR A 11 28.80 -4.62 -7.03
C TYR A 11 27.83 -4.93 -8.17
N ARG A 12 28.25 -5.66 -9.23
CA ARG A 12 27.36 -6.14 -10.29
C ARG A 12 26.20 -6.99 -9.75
N ARG A 13 26.40 -7.75 -8.67
CA ARG A 13 25.30 -8.46 -7.98
C ARG A 13 24.30 -7.48 -7.36
N VAL A 14 24.77 -6.40 -6.76
CA VAL A 14 23.88 -5.37 -6.22
C VAL A 14 23.10 -4.69 -7.35
N LEU A 15 23.74 -4.43 -8.49
CA LEU A 15 23.09 -3.85 -9.67
C LEU A 15 21.98 -4.74 -10.26
N ARG A 16 21.97 -6.04 -9.98
CA ARG A 16 20.86 -6.94 -10.37
C ARG A 16 19.50 -6.55 -9.74
N LEU A 17 19.51 -5.74 -8.70
CA LEU A 17 18.28 -5.15 -8.15
C LEU A 17 17.61 -4.19 -9.13
N LEU A 18 18.36 -3.59 -10.05
CA LEU A 18 17.85 -2.65 -11.05
C LEU A 18 17.08 -3.38 -12.16
N PRO A 19 16.05 -2.76 -12.75
CA PRO A 19 15.37 -3.31 -13.92
C PRO A 19 16.32 -3.53 -15.10
N GLY A 20 16.07 -4.60 -15.89
CA GLY A 20 16.93 -4.96 -17.04
C GLY A 20 17.14 -3.79 -18.01
N TYR A 21 16.06 -3.08 -18.39
CA TYR A 21 16.16 -1.96 -19.33
C TYR A 21 17.11 -0.83 -18.88
N TYR A 22 17.27 -0.68 -17.56
CA TYR A 22 18.18 0.31 -16.99
C TYR A 22 19.60 -0.21 -16.94
N ARG A 23 19.79 -1.48 -16.54
CA ARG A 23 21.09 -2.15 -16.52
C ARG A 23 21.72 -2.21 -17.91
N ASP A 24 20.94 -2.65 -18.91
CA ASP A 24 21.42 -2.78 -20.31
C ASP A 24 21.99 -1.45 -20.86
N ARG A 25 21.64 -0.34 -20.24
CA ARG A 25 22.09 0.99 -20.68
C ARG A 25 23.18 1.59 -19.80
N TRP A 26 23.15 1.34 -18.50
CA TRP A 26 23.90 2.09 -17.51
C TRP A 26 24.81 1.23 -16.61
N GLU A 27 24.77 -0.11 -16.71
CA GLU A 27 25.51 -0.99 -15.80
C GLU A 27 27.02 -0.73 -15.85
N GLU A 28 27.60 -0.59 -17.05
CA GLU A 28 29.04 -0.36 -17.21
C GLU A 28 29.47 1.01 -16.68
N ASP A 29 28.67 2.06 -16.95
CA ASP A 29 28.95 3.40 -16.44
C ASP A 29 28.89 3.44 -14.90
N MET A 30 27.92 2.71 -14.30
CA MET A 30 27.79 2.62 -12.86
C MET A 30 28.94 1.85 -12.21
N VAL A 31 29.38 0.76 -12.83
CA VAL A 31 30.54 -0.01 -12.37
C VAL A 31 31.80 0.83 -12.46
N ALA A 32 32.03 1.50 -13.59
CA ALA A 32 33.20 2.36 -13.77
C ALA A 32 33.24 3.48 -12.72
N ALA A 33 32.12 4.20 -12.52
CA ALA A 33 32.04 5.27 -11.52
C ALA A 33 32.21 4.75 -10.08
N PHE A 34 31.71 3.53 -9.80
CA PHE A 34 31.88 2.90 -8.48
C PHE A 34 33.36 2.56 -8.22
N LEU A 35 34.02 1.91 -9.17
CA LEU A 35 35.45 1.55 -9.04
C LEU A 35 36.31 2.81 -8.95
N ASP A 36 36.05 3.83 -9.77
CA ASP A 36 36.78 5.11 -9.73
C ASP A 36 36.67 5.81 -8.36
N SER A 37 35.53 5.61 -7.65
CA SER A 37 35.33 6.15 -6.30
C SER A 37 36.10 5.41 -5.19
N TRP A 38 36.56 4.17 -5.47
CA TRP A 38 37.26 3.34 -4.50
C TRP A 38 38.77 3.27 -4.75
N LEU A 39 39.23 3.35 -6.03
CA LEU A 39 40.59 3.23 -6.41
C LEU A 39 41.37 4.51 -6.11
N THR A 40 42.53 4.35 -5.50
CA THR A 40 43.41 5.46 -5.07
C THR A 40 44.46 5.82 -6.13
N GLY A 41 44.71 4.92 -7.10
CA GLY A 41 45.75 5.01 -8.11
C GLY A 41 47.10 4.38 -7.63
N ASP A 42 47.16 3.88 -6.39
CA ASP A 42 48.27 3.06 -5.92
C ASP A 42 47.96 1.59 -6.19
N ARG A 43 48.81 0.97 -7.02
CA ARG A 43 48.57 -0.39 -7.51
C ARG A 43 48.46 -1.42 -6.39
N TYR A 44 49.17 -1.26 -5.30
CA TYR A 44 49.19 -2.21 -4.21
C TYR A 44 47.95 -2.11 -3.33
N GLU A 45 47.49 -0.86 -3.07
CA GLU A 45 46.23 -0.62 -2.36
C GLU A 45 45.04 -1.02 -3.23
N ASP A 46 45.05 -0.72 -4.51
CA ASP A 46 43.98 -1.02 -5.45
C ASP A 46 43.72 -2.51 -5.57
N ASP A 47 44.80 -3.34 -5.67
CA ASP A 47 44.70 -4.80 -5.73
C ASP A 47 44.06 -5.35 -4.44
N ALA A 48 44.44 -4.84 -3.27
CA ALA A 48 43.87 -5.22 -1.99
C ALA A 48 42.39 -4.80 -1.86
N ILE A 49 42.04 -3.59 -2.34
CA ILE A 49 40.67 -3.10 -2.38
C ILE A 49 39.77 -3.99 -3.24
N LEU A 50 40.24 -4.33 -4.43
CA LEU A 50 39.49 -5.16 -5.38
C LEU A 50 39.23 -6.56 -4.83
N GLU A 51 40.19 -7.16 -4.11
CA GLU A 51 40.09 -8.52 -3.59
C GLU A 51 39.26 -8.61 -2.32
N PHE A 52 39.49 -7.71 -1.35
CA PHE A 52 38.93 -7.86 0.01
C PHE A 52 37.72 -6.97 0.33
N CYS A 53 37.54 -5.82 -0.36
CA CYS A 53 36.44 -4.91 -0.04
C CYS A 53 35.09 -5.39 -0.53
N LYS A 54 34.03 -4.87 0.09
CA LYS A 54 32.63 -5.13 -0.27
C LYS A 54 31.89 -3.81 -0.38
N PRO A 55 30.87 -3.72 -1.27
CA PRO A 55 30.01 -2.56 -1.32
C PRO A 55 29.44 -2.24 0.07
N THR A 56 29.49 -0.99 0.48
CA THR A 56 29.01 -0.54 1.77
C THR A 56 27.47 -0.55 1.82
N TRP A 57 26.89 -0.61 3.03
CA TRP A 57 25.45 -0.52 3.20
C TRP A 57 24.80 0.74 2.60
N PRO A 58 25.39 1.96 2.72
CA PRO A 58 24.87 3.16 2.03
C PRO A 58 24.83 2.99 0.50
N GLU A 59 25.81 2.36 -0.12
CA GLU A 59 25.83 2.12 -1.56
C GLU A 59 24.73 1.13 -1.96
N VAL A 60 24.60 0.01 -1.24
CA VAL A 60 23.51 -0.95 -1.47
C VAL A 60 22.14 -0.29 -1.28
N ALA A 61 21.97 0.51 -0.23
CA ALA A 61 20.73 1.24 0.02
C ALA A 61 20.43 2.28 -1.08
N SER A 62 21.45 2.94 -1.61
CA SER A 62 21.32 3.87 -2.74
C SER A 62 20.82 3.16 -4.01
N VAL A 63 21.44 2.02 -4.37
CA VAL A 63 21.01 1.20 -5.51
C VAL A 63 19.59 0.66 -5.29
N ALA A 64 19.28 0.16 -4.10
CA ALA A 64 17.92 -0.31 -3.77
C ALA A 64 16.87 0.81 -3.86
N GLY A 65 17.20 2.02 -3.39
CA GLY A 65 16.36 3.20 -3.52
C GLY A 65 16.14 3.63 -4.97
N LEU A 66 17.17 3.51 -5.81
CA LEU A 66 17.07 3.73 -7.25
C LEU A 66 16.19 2.66 -7.90
N ALA A 67 16.42 1.39 -7.59
CA ALA A 67 15.62 0.28 -8.08
C ALA A 67 14.13 0.47 -7.77
N ALA A 68 13.79 0.79 -6.52
CA ALA A 68 12.42 1.06 -6.11
C ALA A 68 11.77 2.18 -6.96
N ARG A 69 12.50 3.29 -7.20
CA ARG A 69 12.00 4.38 -8.04
C ARG A 69 11.79 3.96 -9.50
N LEU A 70 12.71 3.19 -10.06
CA LEU A 70 12.63 2.73 -11.45
C LEU A 70 11.48 1.72 -11.66
N TYR A 71 11.31 0.77 -10.73
CA TYR A 71 10.18 -0.17 -10.76
C TYR A 71 8.82 0.53 -10.54
N LEU A 72 8.82 1.65 -9.82
CA LEU A 72 7.61 2.44 -9.53
C LEU A 72 7.40 3.61 -10.51
N GLY A 73 8.00 3.56 -11.69
CA GLY A 73 7.74 4.50 -12.77
C GLY A 73 8.47 5.82 -12.62
N GLY A 74 9.75 5.80 -12.24
CA GLY A 74 10.63 6.97 -12.25
C GLY A 74 10.84 7.54 -13.65
N ALA A 75 11.50 8.70 -13.75
CA ALA A 75 11.78 9.35 -15.02
C ALA A 75 12.49 8.41 -16.00
N GLY A 76 11.99 8.34 -17.24
CA GLY A 76 12.53 7.46 -18.28
C GLY A 76 12.13 5.98 -18.17
N ALA A 77 11.29 5.60 -17.22
CA ALA A 77 10.81 4.22 -17.12
C ALA A 77 9.87 3.87 -18.28
N PRO A 78 9.93 2.62 -18.79
CA PRO A 78 8.95 2.11 -19.75
C PRO A 78 7.50 2.23 -19.25
N PRO A 79 6.51 2.39 -20.13
CA PRO A 79 5.11 2.61 -19.76
C PRO A 79 4.52 1.56 -18.82
N ARG A 80 4.95 0.30 -18.91
CA ARG A 80 4.53 -0.77 -17.98
C ARG A 80 4.90 -0.46 -16.53
N TYR A 81 6.11 0.05 -16.28
CA TYR A 81 6.55 0.43 -14.93
C TYR A 81 5.86 1.70 -14.46
N PHE A 82 5.58 2.62 -15.39
CA PHE A 82 4.81 3.82 -15.10
C PHE A 82 3.36 3.47 -14.70
N ALA A 83 2.69 2.59 -15.46
CA ALA A 83 1.36 2.10 -15.13
C ALA A 83 1.32 1.39 -13.77
N TRP A 84 2.32 0.53 -13.50
CA TRP A 84 2.49 -0.14 -12.21
C TRP A 84 2.68 0.84 -11.06
N GLY A 85 3.60 1.81 -11.20
CA GLY A 85 3.84 2.83 -10.18
C GLY A 85 2.61 3.71 -9.90
N GLN A 86 1.82 4.02 -10.93
CA GLN A 86 0.54 4.70 -10.78
C GLN A 86 -0.48 3.86 -10.01
N ALA A 87 -0.58 2.56 -10.32
CA ALA A 87 -1.47 1.66 -9.62
C ALA A 87 -1.08 1.52 -8.15
N VAL A 88 0.21 1.32 -7.84
CA VAL A 88 0.74 1.25 -6.48
C VAL A 88 0.42 2.52 -5.69
N ARG A 89 0.60 3.71 -6.30
CA ARG A 89 0.24 4.99 -5.65
C ARG A 89 -1.25 5.07 -5.32
N ARG A 90 -2.13 4.64 -6.24
CA ARG A 90 -3.58 4.65 -6.02
C ARG A 90 -3.99 3.65 -4.94
N VAL A 91 -3.38 2.48 -4.92
CA VAL A 91 -3.59 1.48 -3.86
C VAL A 91 -3.17 2.06 -2.50
N ALA A 92 -1.98 2.67 -2.42
CA ALA A 92 -1.52 3.30 -1.18
C ALA A 92 -2.48 4.40 -0.71
N LEU A 93 -2.93 5.29 -1.62
CA LEU A 93 -3.93 6.31 -1.30
C LEU A 93 -5.24 5.70 -0.80
N ALA A 94 -5.75 4.64 -1.46
CA ALA A 94 -6.99 3.99 -1.08
C ALA A 94 -6.87 3.32 0.30
N VAL A 95 -5.77 2.63 0.59
CA VAL A 95 -5.55 1.99 1.89
C VAL A 95 -5.40 3.02 3.00
N ILE A 96 -4.62 4.10 2.78
CA ILE A 96 -4.51 5.18 3.77
C ILE A 96 -5.85 5.91 3.97
N LEU A 97 -6.65 6.08 2.90
CA LEU A 97 -8.02 6.59 3.01
C LEU A 97 -8.88 5.69 3.90
N VAL A 98 -8.81 4.37 3.74
CA VAL A 98 -9.56 3.42 4.58
C VAL A 98 -9.19 3.60 6.06
N HIS A 99 -7.89 3.69 6.37
CA HIS A 99 -7.46 3.96 7.75
C HIS A 99 -7.92 5.33 8.26
N ALA A 100 -7.87 6.36 7.43
CA ALA A 100 -8.37 7.69 7.78
C ALA A 100 -9.87 7.69 8.04
N VAL A 101 -10.66 6.91 7.29
CA VAL A 101 -12.09 6.72 7.50
C VAL A 101 -12.38 6.03 8.84
N VAL A 102 -11.64 4.98 9.18
CA VAL A 102 -11.72 4.31 10.49
C VAL A 102 -11.33 5.29 11.61
N GLY A 103 -10.24 6.04 11.45
CA GLY A 103 -9.83 7.06 12.41
C GLY A 103 -10.87 8.16 12.59
N LEU A 104 -11.55 8.56 11.51
CA LEU A 104 -12.63 9.54 11.53
C LEU A 104 -13.85 9.00 12.30
N ASP A 105 -14.18 7.71 12.14
CA ASP A 105 -15.24 7.07 12.93
C ASP A 105 -14.94 7.11 14.44
N VAL A 106 -13.69 6.79 14.81
CA VAL A 106 -13.23 6.91 16.21
C VAL A 106 -13.36 8.35 16.70
N LEU A 107 -12.97 9.33 15.90
CA LEU A 107 -13.11 10.75 16.24
C LEU A 107 -14.55 11.17 16.44
N VAL A 108 -15.44 10.82 15.51
CA VAL A 108 -16.88 11.15 15.56
C VAL A 108 -17.53 10.52 16.78
N ARG A 109 -17.29 9.23 17.04
CA ARG A 109 -17.83 8.54 18.23
C ARG A 109 -17.31 9.12 19.53
N THR A 110 -16.04 9.49 19.58
CA THR A 110 -15.45 10.15 20.77
C THR A 110 -16.07 11.52 21.00
N ALA A 111 -16.23 12.32 19.94
CA ALA A 111 -16.88 13.62 20.02
C ALA A 111 -18.34 13.49 20.47
N TRP A 112 -19.06 12.48 19.96
CA TRP A 112 -20.43 12.18 20.34
C TRP A 112 -20.54 11.74 21.80
N SER A 113 -19.73 10.78 22.24
CA SER A 113 -19.73 10.29 23.62
C SER A 113 -19.41 11.40 24.64
N ARG A 114 -18.56 12.36 24.24
CA ARG A 114 -18.25 13.54 25.06
C ARG A 114 -19.28 14.67 24.94
N ARG A 115 -20.37 14.45 24.20
CA ARG A 115 -21.41 15.45 23.93
C ARG A 115 -20.88 16.76 23.33
N LEU A 116 -19.74 16.68 22.60
CA LEU A 116 -19.25 17.82 21.84
C LEU A 116 -20.30 18.11 20.75
N PHE A 117 -20.58 19.36 20.45
CA PHE A 117 -21.54 19.81 19.41
C PHE A 117 -23.03 19.64 19.72
N GLY A 118 -23.43 19.43 20.98
CA GLY A 118 -24.84 19.41 21.39
C GLY A 118 -25.66 18.23 20.83
N PHE A 119 -25.04 17.19 20.35
CA PHE A 119 -25.75 15.98 19.91
C PHE A 119 -26.47 15.28 21.08
N PRO A 120 -27.65 14.65 20.86
CA PRO A 120 -28.30 13.82 21.86
C PRO A 120 -27.38 12.71 22.35
N ALA A 121 -27.68 12.18 23.56
CA ALA A 121 -26.87 11.08 24.11
C ALA A 121 -26.78 9.92 23.12
N PRO A 122 -25.59 9.37 22.91
CA PRO A 122 -25.44 8.22 22.02
C PRO A 122 -26.24 7.03 22.57
N PRO A 123 -26.82 6.18 21.68
CA PRO A 123 -27.48 4.95 22.11
C PRO A 123 -26.53 4.10 22.96
N ALA A 124 -27.07 3.43 23.98
CA ALA A 124 -26.25 2.56 24.87
C ALA A 124 -25.45 1.50 24.10
N SER A 125 -25.94 1.06 22.95
CA SER A 125 -25.27 0.13 22.05
C SER A 125 -23.99 0.68 21.40
N LEU A 126 -23.82 2.01 21.38
CA LEU A 126 -22.62 2.68 20.87
C LEU A 126 -21.66 3.10 21.98
N VAL A 127 -22.14 3.17 23.22
CA VAL A 127 -21.29 3.42 24.39
C VAL A 127 -20.67 2.10 24.81
N THR A 128 -19.66 1.63 24.08
CA THR A 128 -18.80 0.60 24.64
C THR A 128 -18.09 1.23 25.82
N ALA A 129 -18.22 0.60 27.00
CA ALA A 129 -17.38 0.98 28.14
C ALA A 129 -15.93 1.02 27.61
N SER A 130 -15.30 2.20 27.72
CA SER A 130 -13.90 2.31 27.28
C SER A 130 -13.10 1.27 28.05
N PRO A 131 -12.50 0.28 27.38
CA PRO A 131 -11.71 -0.70 28.09
C PRO A 131 -10.64 0.05 28.88
N ALA A 132 -10.54 -0.27 30.17
CA ALA A 132 -9.53 0.34 31.03
C ALA A 132 -8.13 -0.05 30.49
N GLY A 133 -7.24 0.91 30.33
CA GLY A 133 -5.87 0.64 29.93
C GLY A 133 -5.27 1.68 28.99
N VAL A 134 -3.98 1.53 28.75
CA VAL A 134 -3.21 2.44 27.89
C VAL A 134 -3.49 2.19 26.39
N TRP A 135 -3.69 0.93 26.00
CA TRP A 135 -3.85 0.51 24.61
C TRP A 135 -5.00 1.19 23.86
N PRO A 136 -6.23 1.31 24.41
CA PRO A 136 -7.32 2.00 23.73
C PRO A 136 -6.97 3.44 23.37
N THR A 137 -6.26 4.16 24.27
CA THR A 137 -5.82 5.54 24.03
C THR A 137 -4.76 5.59 22.94
N VAL A 138 -3.83 4.63 22.94
CA VAL A 138 -2.75 4.54 21.95
C VAL A 138 -3.31 4.24 20.56
N PHE A 139 -4.24 3.27 20.44
CA PHE A 139 -4.91 2.98 19.17
C PHE A 139 -5.78 4.14 18.67
N GLN A 140 -6.42 4.87 19.60
CA GLN A 140 -7.17 6.08 19.24
C GLN A 140 -6.26 7.16 18.66
N ALA A 141 -5.09 7.40 19.29
CA ALA A 141 -4.09 8.35 18.79
C ALA A 141 -3.55 7.92 17.41
N ALA A 142 -3.30 6.62 17.21
CA ALA A 142 -2.90 6.07 15.92
C ALA A 142 -3.98 6.31 14.84
N GLY A 143 -5.26 6.13 15.18
CA GLY A 143 -6.38 6.46 14.30
C GLY A 143 -6.35 7.92 13.83
N TYR A 144 -6.09 8.85 14.73
CA TYR A 144 -5.97 10.27 14.38
C TYR A 144 -4.74 10.55 13.51
N ALA A 145 -3.62 9.86 13.78
CA ALA A 145 -2.42 9.99 12.95
C ALA A 145 -2.66 9.57 11.50
N TRP A 146 -3.52 8.56 11.24
CA TRP A 146 -3.92 8.17 9.90
C TRP A 146 -4.72 9.25 9.16
N ILE A 147 -5.61 9.98 9.84
CA ILE A 147 -6.34 11.11 9.25
C ILE A 147 -5.36 12.18 8.79
N VAL A 148 -4.44 12.57 9.68
CA VAL A 148 -3.42 13.59 9.37
C VAL A 148 -2.50 13.11 8.25
N ALA A 149 -2.05 11.85 8.29
CA ALA A 149 -1.21 11.25 7.24
C ALA A 149 -1.89 11.32 5.87
N PHE A 150 -3.19 10.99 5.79
CA PHE A 150 -3.97 11.09 4.55
C PHE A 150 -4.04 12.53 4.03
N VAL A 151 -4.42 13.48 4.86
CA VAL A 151 -4.56 14.89 4.47
C VAL A 151 -3.22 15.44 3.98
N VAL A 152 -2.15 15.21 4.75
CA VAL A 152 -0.79 15.69 4.42
C VAL A 152 -0.27 15.04 3.14
N LEU A 153 -0.59 13.74 2.90
CA LEU A 153 -0.27 13.04 1.65
C LEU A 153 -0.95 13.68 0.45
N VAL A 154 -2.25 13.96 0.56
CA VAL A 154 -3.04 14.59 -0.53
C VAL A 154 -2.56 16.02 -0.80
N LEU A 155 -2.12 16.75 0.21
CA LEU A 155 -1.51 18.07 0.07
C LEU A 155 -0.12 18.04 -0.60
N GLY A 156 0.50 16.85 -0.73
CA GLY A 156 1.79 16.67 -1.41
C GLY A 156 3.00 16.59 -0.48
N HIS A 157 2.80 16.54 0.83
CA HIS A 157 3.89 16.44 1.81
C HIS A 157 4.23 14.99 2.16
N TYR A 158 4.64 14.20 1.16
CA TYR A 158 4.80 12.74 1.28
C TYR A 158 5.85 12.29 2.29
N ARG A 159 6.85 13.12 2.63
CA ARG A 159 7.82 12.80 3.68
C ARG A 159 7.16 12.77 5.05
N ILE A 160 6.35 13.80 5.35
CA ILE A 160 5.61 13.90 6.62
C ILE A 160 4.56 12.80 6.68
N ALA A 161 3.81 12.57 5.58
CA ALA A 161 2.82 11.51 5.51
C ALA A 161 3.41 10.12 5.78
N ARG A 162 4.62 9.85 5.26
CA ARG A 162 5.34 8.58 5.51
C ARG A 162 5.70 8.40 6.98
N VAL A 163 6.24 9.44 7.62
CA VAL A 163 6.59 9.40 9.05
C VAL A 163 5.34 9.17 9.90
N LEU A 164 4.26 9.92 9.63
CA LEU A 164 3.00 9.77 10.37
C LEU A 164 2.37 8.39 10.18
N ALA A 165 2.35 7.86 8.96
CA ALA A 165 1.86 6.53 8.68
C ALA A 165 2.71 5.44 9.36
N ALA A 166 4.05 5.59 9.34
CA ALA A 166 4.94 4.67 10.04
C ALA A 166 4.72 4.71 11.57
N LEU A 167 4.54 5.89 12.17
CA LEU A 167 4.23 6.03 13.59
C LEU A 167 2.85 5.44 13.93
N ALA A 168 1.87 5.58 13.05
CA ALA A 168 0.53 5.05 13.25
C ALA A 168 0.47 3.50 13.28
N ILE A 169 1.45 2.81 12.66
CA ILE A 169 1.54 1.34 12.69
C ILE A 169 2.24 0.83 13.96
N VAL A 170 3.05 1.64 14.63
CA VAL A 170 3.83 1.20 15.80
C VAL A 170 2.96 0.52 16.85
N PRO A 171 1.77 1.03 17.22
CA PRO A 171 0.92 0.35 18.20
C PRO A 171 0.50 -1.06 17.79
N ASP A 172 0.15 -1.27 16.51
CA ASP A 172 -0.23 -2.59 16.00
C ASP A 172 0.94 -3.57 16.08
N LEU A 173 2.15 -3.12 15.72
CA LEU A 173 3.39 -3.91 15.82
C LEU A 173 3.71 -4.28 17.27
N VAL A 174 3.66 -3.30 18.17
CA VAL A 174 3.97 -3.53 19.58
C VAL A 174 2.93 -4.45 20.21
N PHE A 175 1.65 -4.28 19.90
CA PHE A 175 0.58 -5.14 20.38
C PHE A 175 0.74 -6.59 19.90
N LEU A 176 1.07 -6.78 18.62
CA LEU A 176 1.34 -8.11 18.05
C LEU A 176 2.53 -8.77 18.75
N LEU A 177 3.64 -8.06 18.88
CA LEU A 177 4.85 -8.59 19.53
C LEU A 177 4.59 -8.90 21.00
N GLN A 178 3.97 -7.97 21.73
CA GLN A 178 3.63 -8.18 23.13
C GLN A 178 2.72 -9.40 23.30
N GLY A 179 1.68 -9.52 22.48
CA GLY A 179 0.75 -10.64 22.52
C GLY A 179 1.41 -11.99 22.26
N GLN A 180 2.44 -12.02 21.39
CA GLN A 180 3.27 -13.21 21.14
C GLN A 180 4.11 -13.58 22.36
N PHE A 181 4.83 -12.61 22.93
CA PHE A 181 5.74 -12.87 24.06
C PHE A 181 5.00 -13.20 25.37
N THR A 182 3.81 -12.63 25.58
CA THR A 182 3.01 -12.85 26.79
C THR A 182 2.01 -14.02 26.65
N GLY A 183 1.86 -14.58 25.46
CA GLY A 183 0.88 -15.63 25.17
C GLY A 183 -0.58 -15.15 25.29
N THR A 184 -0.83 -13.84 25.31
CA THR A 184 -2.18 -13.28 25.44
C THR A 184 -2.96 -13.27 24.13
N LEU A 185 -2.28 -13.36 22.97
CA LEU A 185 -2.92 -13.57 21.68
C LEU A 185 -3.14 -15.06 21.43
N PRO A 186 -4.38 -15.51 21.25
CA PRO A 186 -4.64 -16.92 20.90
C PRO A 186 -4.02 -17.24 19.53
N ALA A 187 -3.46 -18.43 19.37
CA ALA A 187 -2.78 -18.87 18.17
C ALA A 187 -3.54 -18.59 16.85
N PRO A 188 -4.88 -18.80 16.75
CA PRO A 188 -5.63 -18.49 15.54
C PRO A 188 -5.71 -16.99 15.22
N ALA A 189 -5.48 -16.09 16.17
CA ALA A 189 -5.50 -14.65 15.95
C ALA A 189 -4.18 -14.08 15.39
N ILE A 190 -3.08 -14.83 15.52
CA ILE A 190 -1.75 -14.38 15.10
C ILE A 190 -1.69 -14.12 13.59
N GLY A 191 -2.18 -15.04 12.77
CA GLY A 191 -2.17 -14.93 11.33
C GLY A 191 -2.91 -13.67 10.83
N PRO A 192 -4.18 -13.45 11.19
CA PRO A 192 -4.93 -12.24 10.88
C PRO A 192 -4.23 -10.95 11.33
N TRP A 193 -3.67 -10.91 12.54
CA TRP A 193 -2.94 -9.75 13.04
C TRP A 193 -1.63 -9.49 12.29
N ALA A 194 -0.84 -10.52 12.03
CA ALA A 194 0.38 -10.39 11.25
C ALA A 194 0.08 -9.89 9.83
N PHE A 195 -0.97 -10.40 9.21
CA PHE A 195 -1.42 -9.93 7.90
C PHE A 195 -1.92 -8.49 7.95
N TRP A 196 -2.67 -8.10 8.98
CA TRP A 196 -3.08 -6.71 9.19
C TRP A 196 -1.88 -5.77 9.25
N VAL A 197 -0.84 -6.14 10.00
CA VAL A 197 0.41 -5.39 10.05
C VAL A 197 1.08 -5.30 8.69
N LEU A 198 1.14 -6.39 7.93
CA LEU A 198 1.70 -6.40 6.57
C LEU A 198 0.91 -5.50 5.61
N VAL A 199 -0.42 -5.54 5.67
CA VAL A 199 -1.30 -4.66 4.86
C VAL A 199 -1.09 -3.20 5.21
N ASN A 200 -0.75 -2.89 6.46
CA ASN A 200 -0.43 -1.54 6.91
C ASN A 200 0.99 -1.09 6.54
N LEU A 201 1.97 -1.99 6.57
CA LEU A 201 3.33 -1.71 6.14
C LEU A 201 3.46 -1.50 4.63
N ALA A 202 2.70 -2.27 3.84
CA ALA A 202 2.73 -2.17 2.38
C ALA A 202 2.43 -0.76 1.85
N PRO A 203 1.38 -0.04 2.28
CA PRO A 203 1.14 1.33 1.84
C PRO A 203 2.22 2.31 2.32
N VAL A 204 2.82 2.11 3.50
CA VAL A 204 3.96 2.94 3.94
C VAL A 204 5.17 2.73 3.03
N ALA A 205 5.47 1.49 2.67
CA ALA A 205 6.49 1.19 1.68
C ALA A 205 6.11 1.76 0.30
N ALA A 206 4.84 1.66 -0.10
CA ALA A 206 4.33 2.20 -1.36
C ALA A 206 4.36 3.74 -1.42
N LEU A 207 4.46 4.45 -0.28
CA LEU A 207 4.71 5.90 -0.26
C LEU A 207 6.07 6.27 -0.87
N THR A 208 6.98 5.31 -1.05
CA THR A 208 8.22 5.53 -1.83
C THR A 208 7.94 5.81 -3.30
N ALA A 209 6.79 5.37 -3.83
CA ALA A 209 6.34 5.68 -5.18
C ALA A 209 5.93 7.17 -5.38
N PHE A 210 5.75 7.92 -4.30
CA PHE A 210 5.51 9.36 -4.35
C PHE A 210 6.85 10.10 -4.36
N HIS A 211 7.40 10.26 -5.55
CA HIS A 211 8.62 11.03 -5.80
C HIS A 211 8.30 12.33 -6.56
N ARG A 212 9.30 13.21 -6.71
CA ARG A 212 9.09 14.55 -7.32
C ARG A 212 8.57 14.51 -8.76
N ASP A 213 8.97 13.49 -9.52
CA ASP A 213 8.58 13.31 -10.91
C ASP A 213 7.22 12.61 -11.07
N ALA A 214 6.57 12.27 -9.96
CA ALA A 214 5.27 11.62 -9.97
C ALA A 214 4.16 12.62 -10.37
N PRO A 215 3.17 12.20 -11.19
CA PRO A 215 2.06 13.08 -11.54
C PRO A 215 1.33 13.57 -10.28
N PRO A 216 0.87 14.84 -10.29
CA PRO A 216 0.20 15.44 -9.15
C PRO A 216 -1.10 14.71 -8.80
N ILE A 217 -1.40 14.64 -7.51
CA ILE A 217 -2.66 14.11 -7.01
C ILE A 217 -3.77 15.15 -7.23
N ALA A 218 -4.96 14.72 -7.65
CA ALA A 218 -6.15 15.56 -7.74
C ALA A 218 -6.67 15.90 -6.33
N ARG A 219 -6.04 16.89 -5.68
CA ARG A 219 -6.23 17.24 -4.26
C ARG A 219 -7.70 17.33 -3.84
N GLY A 220 -8.50 18.12 -4.56
CA GLY A 220 -9.91 18.34 -4.22
C GLY A 220 -10.72 17.04 -4.21
N ARG A 221 -10.51 16.17 -5.22
CA ARG A 221 -11.22 14.88 -5.33
C ARG A 221 -10.88 13.94 -4.16
N TRP A 222 -9.61 13.86 -3.77
CA TRP A 222 -9.19 12.99 -2.68
C TRP A 222 -9.58 13.55 -1.31
N LEU A 223 -9.53 14.86 -1.09
CA LEU A 223 -10.01 15.46 0.15
C LEU A 223 -11.51 15.24 0.33
N LEU A 224 -12.30 15.37 -0.76
CA LEU A 224 -13.74 15.07 -0.73
C LEU A 224 -14.01 13.56 -0.57
N ALA A 225 -13.09 12.70 -0.99
CA ALA A 225 -13.24 11.25 -0.85
C ALA A 225 -13.30 10.82 0.63
N LEU A 226 -12.65 11.53 1.56
CA LEU A 226 -12.65 11.17 2.98
C LEU A 226 -14.05 11.28 3.61
N PRO A 227 -14.72 12.44 3.61
CA PRO A 227 -16.08 12.53 4.15
C PRO A 227 -17.09 11.71 3.34
N ALA A 228 -16.95 11.62 2.02
CA ALA A 228 -17.82 10.80 1.18
C ALA A 228 -17.70 9.32 1.51
N ALA A 229 -16.47 8.78 1.66
CA ALA A 229 -16.25 7.40 2.04
C ALA A 229 -16.76 7.13 3.47
N TYR A 230 -16.55 8.08 4.40
CA TYR A 230 -17.07 7.95 5.75
C TYR A 230 -18.62 7.84 5.75
N LEU A 231 -19.30 8.74 5.04
CA LEU A 231 -20.76 8.70 4.94
C LEU A 231 -21.26 7.44 4.23
N LEU A 232 -20.57 6.97 3.21
CA LEU A 232 -20.93 5.75 2.48
C LEU A 232 -20.80 4.49 3.37
N VAL A 233 -19.75 4.42 4.18
CA VAL A 233 -19.44 3.24 5.01
C VAL A 233 -20.23 3.28 6.33
N TYR A 234 -20.15 4.39 7.05
CA TYR A 234 -20.70 4.50 8.40
C TYR A 234 -22.09 5.14 8.44
N GLY A 235 -22.51 5.86 7.40
CA GLY A 235 -23.86 6.42 7.33
C GLY A 235 -24.96 5.36 7.43
N PRO A 236 -24.98 4.32 6.60
CA PRO A 236 -25.93 3.21 6.72
C PRO A 236 -25.83 2.49 8.06
N LEU A 237 -24.60 2.29 8.57
CA LEU A 237 -24.39 1.65 9.86
C LEU A 237 -24.98 2.47 11.01
N LEU A 238 -24.83 3.79 11.00
CA LEU A 238 -25.41 4.68 11.98
C LEU A 238 -26.94 4.65 11.93
N VAL A 239 -27.54 4.60 10.74
CA VAL A 239 -28.99 4.46 10.56
C VAL A 239 -29.48 3.11 11.10
N LEU A 240 -28.81 2.00 10.77
CA LEU A 240 -29.14 0.66 11.30
C LEU A 240 -29.06 0.62 12.83
N LEU A 241 -28.06 1.27 13.41
CA LEU A 241 -27.92 1.38 14.86
C LEU A 241 -29.04 2.22 15.50
N ALA A 242 -29.44 3.32 14.87
CA ALA A 242 -30.52 4.18 15.33
C ALA A 242 -31.90 3.49 15.27
N THR A 243 -32.10 2.60 14.29
CA THR A 243 -33.33 1.83 14.11
C THR A 243 -33.37 0.51 14.89
N GLY A 244 -32.33 0.15 15.65
CA GLY A 244 -32.27 -1.07 16.44
C GLY A 244 -32.03 -2.36 15.63
N ASN A 245 -31.91 -2.28 14.31
CA ASN A 245 -31.68 -3.41 13.41
C ASN A 245 -30.20 -3.83 13.36
N ALA A 246 -29.63 -4.21 14.50
CA ALA A 246 -28.23 -4.56 14.61
C ALA A 246 -27.84 -5.92 13.98
N ALA A 247 -28.82 -6.74 13.57
CA ALA A 247 -28.63 -8.10 13.07
C ALA A 247 -27.87 -8.18 11.71
N TRP A 248 -27.87 -7.11 10.93
CA TRP A 248 -27.26 -7.06 9.58
C TRP A 248 -26.01 -6.20 9.55
N ARG A 249 -25.14 -6.29 10.53
CA ARG A 249 -23.86 -5.57 10.50
C ARG A 249 -22.87 -6.30 9.63
N PRO A 250 -22.51 -5.79 8.43
CA PRO A 250 -21.33 -6.29 7.76
C PRO A 250 -20.12 -5.97 8.64
N ASP A 251 -19.24 -6.94 8.80
CA ASP A 251 -17.96 -6.72 9.45
C ASP A 251 -17.04 -5.87 8.55
N PHE A 252 -15.94 -5.36 9.11
CA PHE A 252 -15.02 -4.51 8.37
C PHE A 252 -14.42 -5.18 7.11
N PRO A 253 -13.98 -6.46 7.15
CA PRO A 253 -13.52 -7.17 5.95
C PRO A 253 -14.58 -7.29 4.87
N GLY A 254 -15.82 -7.58 5.24
CA GLY A 254 -16.95 -7.68 4.32
C GLY A 254 -17.26 -6.34 3.65
N LEU A 255 -17.26 -5.25 4.42
CA LEU A 255 -17.40 -3.89 3.86
C LEU A 255 -16.31 -3.59 2.83
N CYS A 256 -15.05 -3.95 3.10
CA CYS A 256 -13.97 -3.78 2.15
C CYS A 256 -14.22 -4.57 0.85
N CYS A 257 -14.64 -5.84 0.96
CA CYS A 257 -14.97 -6.66 -0.21
C CYS A 257 -16.12 -6.05 -1.04
N ILE A 258 -17.19 -5.62 -0.39
CA ILE A 258 -18.35 -5.01 -1.06
C ILE A 258 -17.95 -3.72 -1.78
N LEU A 259 -17.23 -2.83 -1.11
CA LEU A 259 -16.82 -1.54 -1.69
C LEU A 259 -15.89 -1.73 -2.90
N VAL A 260 -14.94 -2.65 -2.82
CA VAL A 260 -14.05 -2.96 -3.94
C VAL A 260 -14.81 -3.62 -5.08
N ALA A 261 -15.72 -4.54 -4.80
CA ALA A 261 -16.58 -5.16 -5.81
C ALA A 261 -17.45 -4.12 -6.54
N LEU A 262 -18.08 -3.21 -5.80
CA LEU A 262 -18.86 -2.11 -6.38
C LEU A 262 -17.99 -1.18 -7.24
N ALA A 263 -16.77 -0.87 -6.80
CA ALA A 263 -15.82 -0.08 -7.58
C ALA A 263 -15.40 -0.80 -8.87
N CYS A 264 -15.17 -2.12 -8.84
CA CYS A 264 -14.91 -2.93 -10.04
C CYS A 264 -16.10 -2.89 -11.00
N LEU A 265 -17.31 -3.10 -10.52
CA LEU A 265 -18.53 -3.06 -11.34
C LEU A 265 -18.76 -1.68 -11.96
N ALA A 266 -18.58 -0.60 -11.20
CA ALA A 266 -18.69 0.77 -11.70
C ALA A 266 -17.62 1.11 -12.74
N HIS A 267 -16.44 0.46 -12.66
CA HIS A 267 -15.34 0.66 -13.61
C HIS A 267 -15.45 -0.25 -14.86
N ALA A 268 -16.08 -1.42 -14.76
CA ALA A 268 -16.15 -2.42 -15.83
C ALA A 268 -16.61 -1.87 -17.21
N PRO A 269 -17.62 -0.97 -17.31
CA PRO A 269 -18.00 -0.41 -18.61
C PRO A 269 -16.86 0.38 -19.29
N ARG A 270 -16.02 1.07 -18.49
CA ARG A 270 -14.86 1.80 -19.01
C ARG A 270 -13.73 0.87 -19.42
N ALA A 271 -13.50 -0.21 -18.66
CA ALA A 271 -12.51 -1.23 -18.98
C ALA A 271 -12.84 -1.96 -20.29
N TRP A 272 -14.11 -2.11 -20.63
CA TRP A 272 -14.57 -2.76 -21.87
C TRP A 272 -14.62 -1.80 -23.06
N SER A 273 -14.87 -0.51 -22.84
CA SER A 273 -14.79 0.50 -23.90
C SER A 273 -13.30 0.75 -24.22
N ARG A 274 -12.78 0.09 -25.27
CA ARG A 274 -11.37 0.17 -25.74
C ARG A 274 -10.85 1.61 -26.01
N ARG A 275 -11.69 2.63 -25.84
CA ARG A 275 -11.42 4.06 -26.13
C ARG A 275 -11.02 4.87 -24.90
N ALA A 276 -11.06 4.30 -23.70
CA ALA A 276 -10.77 5.08 -22.48
C ALA A 276 -9.27 5.05 -22.18
N ASP A 277 -8.56 6.11 -22.58
CA ASP A 277 -7.18 6.35 -22.18
C ASP A 277 -7.07 6.33 -20.64
N GLY A 278 -6.16 5.53 -20.12
CA GLY A 278 -5.90 5.41 -18.68
C GLY A 278 -6.82 4.45 -17.90
N SER A 279 -7.75 3.73 -18.55
CA SER A 279 -8.60 2.71 -17.90
C SER A 279 -7.76 1.59 -17.28
N GLY A 280 -6.73 1.11 -17.98
CA GLY A 280 -5.91 -0.01 -17.55
C GLY A 280 -5.19 0.19 -16.22
N VAL A 281 -4.80 1.42 -15.89
CA VAL A 281 -4.18 1.74 -14.58
C VAL A 281 -5.21 1.60 -13.45
N TRP A 282 -6.47 2.02 -13.67
CA TRP A 282 -7.52 1.83 -12.68
C TRP A 282 -7.90 0.36 -12.56
N SER A 283 -7.98 -0.36 -13.67
CA SER A 283 -8.24 -1.81 -13.67
C SER A 283 -7.16 -2.55 -12.87
N LEU A 284 -5.89 -2.20 -13.04
CA LEU A 284 -4.78 -2.75 -12.26
C LEU A 284 -4.89 -2.40 -10.77
N THR A 285 -5.23 -1.15 -10.45
CA THR A 285 -5.45 -0.70 -9.07
C THR A 285 -6.56 -1.51 -8.40
N LEU A 286 -7.71 -1.67 -9.06
CA LEU A 286 -8.86 -2.39 -8.52
C LEU A 286 -8.57 -3.89 -8.37
N THR A 287 -7.85 -4.50 -9.30
CA THR A 287 -7.42 -5.90 -9.20
C THR A 287 -6.52 -6.11 -7.98
N LEU A 288 -5.57 -5.20 -7.74
CA LEU A 288 -4.71 -5.26 -6.56
C LEU A 288 -5.50 -5.06 -5.25
N LEU A 289 -6.42 -4.09 -5.21
CA LEU A 289 -7.29 -3.89 -4.05
C LEU A 289 -8.18 -5.10 -3.79
N ALA A 290 -8.72 -5.73 -4.85
CA ALA A 290 -9.50 -6.95 -4.72
C ALA A 290 -8.67 -8.11 -4.16
N ALA A 291 -7.43 -8.27 -4.61
CA ALA A 291 -6.52 -9.28 -4.06
C ALA A 291 -6.23 -9.06 -2.57
N VAL A 292 -5.99 -7.81 -2.15
CA VAL A 292 -5.75 -7.48 -0.74
C VAL A 292 -7.00 -7.68 0.11
N ALA A 293 -8.17 -7.19 -0.34
CA ALA A 293 -9.43 -7.35 0.39
C ALA A 293 -9.84 -8.84 0.50
N GLY A 294 -9.69 -9.60 -0.59
CA GLY A 294 -9.96 -11.04 -0.60
C GLY A 294 -9.03 -11.83 0.33
N ALA A 295 -7.74 -11.54 0.29
CA ALA A 295 -6.77 -12.16 1.20
C ALA A 295 -7.10 -11.84 2.68
N TYR A 296 -7.44 -10.60 2.98
CA TYR A 296 -7.86 -10.21 4.33
C TYR A 296 -9.14 -10.95 4.76
N ARG A 297 -10.13 -11.07 3.86
CA ARG A 297 -11.36 -11.83 4.13
C ARG A 297 -11.11 -13.31 4.39
N ILE A 298 -10.25 -13.95 3.59
CA ILE A 298 -9.87 -15.35 3.77
C ILE A 298 -9.22 -15.57 5.14
N LEU A 299 -8.30 -14.71 5.54
CA LEU A 299 -7.60 -14.83 6.82
C LEU A 299 -8.52 -14.63 8.03
N THR A 300 -9.53 -13.78 7.90
CA THR A 300 -10.52 -13.55 8.97
C THR A 300 -11.58 -14.66 9.06
N LEU A 301 -11.73 -15.50 8.03
CA LEU A 301 -12.63 -16.67 8.07
C LEU A 301 -12.34 -17.61 9.24
N SER A 302 -11.08 -17.78 9.63
CA SER A 302 -10.71 -18.65 10.75
C SER A 302 -11.39 -18.26 12.07
N GLY A 303 -11.70 -16.97 12.26
CA GLY A 303 -12.44 -16.47 13.44
C GLY A 303 -13.93 -16.82 13.44
N TYR A 304 -14.49 -17.21 12.29
CA TYR A 304 -15.93 -17.46 12.12
C TYR A 304 -16.29 -18.94 11.94
N LEU A 305 -15.32 -19.86 12.12
CA LEU A 305 -15.53 -21.30 11.89
C LEU A 305 -16.65 -21.92 12.74
N HIS A 306 -17.04 -21.26 13.82
CA HIS A 306 -18.14 -21.70 14.71
C HIS A 306 -19.51 -21.15 14.31
N ASP A 307 -19.59 -20.23 13.32
CA ASP A 307 -20.84 -19.65 12.83
C ASP A 307 -21.04 -19.95 11.35
N PRO A 308 -21.88 -20.96 11.00
CA PRO A 308 -22.13 -21.35 9.62
C PRO A 308 -22.76 -20.22 8.75
N HIS A 309 -23.50 -19.28 9.39
CA HIS A 309 -24.09 -18.16 8.69
C HIS A 309 -23.01 -17.17 8.23
N LEU A 310 -22.10 -16.82 9.12
CA LEU A 310 -20.99 -15.89 8.81
C LEU A 310 -20.04 -16.50 7.75
N ILE A 311 -19.82 -17.83 7.78
CA ILE A 311 -19.04 -18.49 6.72
C ILE A 311 -19.72 -18.33 5.36
N LYS A 312 -21.03 -18.59 5.26
CA LYS A 312 -21.79 -18.47 4.01
C LYS A 312 -21.74 -17.04 3.46
N VAL A 313 -21.95 -16.05 4.33
CA VAL A 313 -21.84 -14.62 3.95
C VAL A 313 -20.43 -14.31 3.45
N SER A 314 -19.40 -14.73 4.15
CA SER A 314 -18.00 -14.49 3.77
C SER A 314 -17.63 -15.11 2.42
N LEU A 315 -18.11 -16.33 2.16
CA LEU A 315 -17.91 -17.01 0.87
C LEU A 315 -18.65 -16.28 -0.26
N ALA A 316 -19.88 -15.83 -0.01
CA ALA A 316 -20.63 -15.05 -0.98
C ALA A 316 -19.92 -13.73 -1.34
N GLU A 317 -19.40 -13.01 -0.34
CA GLU A 317 -18.61 -11.79 -0.53
C GLU A 317 -17.34 -12.05 -1.35
N LEU A 318 -16.61 -13.13 -1.07
CA LEU A 318 -15.42 -13.53 -1.84
C LEU A 318 -15.77 -13.88 -3.30
N LEU A 319 -16.87 -14.59 -3.53
CA LEU A 319 -17.31 -14.93 -4.88
C LEU A 319 -17.73 -13.70 -5.67
N ILE A 320 -18.48 -12.78 -5.06
CA ILE A 320 -18.86 -11.50 -5.67
C ILE A 320 -17.63 -10.66 -5.99
N LEU A 321 -16.69 -10.56 -5.05
CA LEU A 321 -15.44 -9.83 -5.24
C LEU A 321 -14.61 -10.43 -6.40
N ALA A 322 -14.46 -11.76 -6.42
CA ALA A 322 -13.72 -12.46 -7.46
C ALA A 322 -14.36 -12.26 -8.85
N ALA A 323 -15.68 -12.39 -8.94
CA ALA A 323 -16.42 -12.14 -10.16
C ALA A 323 -16.27 -10.70 -10.65
N ALA A 324 -16.42 -9.73 -9.75
CA ALA A 324 -16.25 -8.31 -10.08
C ALA A 324 -14.81 -7.98 -10.52
N ALA A 325 -13.79 -8.53 -9.84
CA ALA A 325 -12.40 -8.37 -10.22
C ALA A 325 -12.08 -9.01 -11.59
N ALA A 326 -12.67 -10.16 -11.90
CA ALA A 326 -12.50 -10.84 -13.20
C ALA A 326 -12.99 -9.99 -14.37
N LEU A 327 -13.95 -9.09 -14.17
CA LEU A 327 -14.44 -8.18 -15.22
C LEU A 327 -13.40 -7.12 -15.60
N VAL A 328 -12.54 -6.70 -14.69
CA VAL A 328 -11.55 -5.64 -14.91
C VAL A 328 -10.14 -6.19 -15.13
N ALA A 329 -9.84 -7.42 -14.71
CA ALA A 329 -8.52 -8.03 -14.83
C ALA A 329 -7.96 -8.09 -16.27
N PRO A 330 -8.74 -8.42 -17.33
CA PRO A 330 -8.20 -8.44 -18.69
C PRO A 330 -7.65 -7.09 -19.15
N ASP A 331 -8.26 -5.98 -18.72
CA ASP A 331 -7.77 -4.63 -19.03
C ASP A 331 -6.50 -4.29 -18.24
N ALA A 332 -6.41 -4.73 -16.99
CA ALA A 332 -5.20 -4.63 -16.19
C ALA A 332 -4.00 -5.35 -16.82
N PHE A 333 -4.21 -6.58 -17.32
CA PHE A 333 -3.15 -7.34 -18.01
C PHE A 333 -2.74 -6.68 -19.32
N ARG A 334 -3.69 -6.15 -20.10
CA ARG A 334 -3.38 -5.39 -21.33
C ARG A 334 -2.53 -4.16 -21.06
N ALA A 335 -2.82 -3.44 -19.99
CA ALA A 335 -2.03 -2.27 -19.58
C ALA A 335 -0.57 -2.62 -19.21
N GLN A 336 -0.32 -3.82 -18.72
CA GLN A 336 1.04 -4.31 -18.44
C GLN A 336 1.74 -4.84 -19.69
N ALA A 337 1.00 -5.47 -20.62
CA ALA A 337 1.54 -6.04 -21.84
C ALA A 337 1.87 -4.99 -22.92
N ALA A 338 1.29 -3.79 -22.84
CA ALA A 338 1.58 -2.70 -23.78
C ALA A 338 3.05 -2.25 -23.66
N THR A 339 3.92 -2.90 -24.43
CA THR A 339 5.31 -2.51 -24.59
C THR A 339 5.37 -1.46 -25.71
N PRO A 340 5.82 -0.22 -25.47
CA PRO A 340 6.02 0.70 -26.57
C PRO A 340 7.17 0.20 -27.45
N ALA A 341 7.04 0.42 -28.75
CA ALA A 341 8.14 0.27 -29.65
C ALA A 341 9.33 1.12 -29.17
N PRO A 342 10.56 0.60 -29.20
CA PRO A 342 11.73 1.38 -28.84
C PRO A 342 11.73 2.66 -29.70
N PRO A 343 12.05 3.83 -29.10
CA PRO A 343 12.14 5.06 -29.87
C PRO A 343 13.13 4.85 -31.02
N PRO A 344 12.84 5.36 -32.22
CA PRO A 344 13.77 5.24 -33.34
C PRO A 344 15.11 5.81 -32.88
N HIS A 345 16.15 4.99 -32.97
CA HIS A 345 17.51 5.41 -32.67
C HIS A 345 17.77 6.69 -33.46
N ARG A 346 17.83 7.84 -32.78
CA ARG A 346 18.43 9.03 -33.37
C ARG A 346 19.86 8.62 -33.71
N ARG A 347 20.08 8.28 -34.98
CA ARG A 347 21.43 8.25 -35.53
C ARG A 347 21.97 9.66 -35.29
N THR A 348 22.85 9.80 -34.33
CA THR A 348 23.71 10.96 -34.21
C THR A 348 24.45 11.02 -35.52
N MET A 349 24.01 11.92 -36.41
CA MET A 349 24.83 12.37 -37.51
C MET A 349 26.06 13.02 -36.85
N ALA A 350 27.16 12.26 -36.79
CA ALA A 350 28.48 12.81 -36.62
C ALA A 350 28.74 13.63 -37.90
N ALA A 351 28.77 14.92 -37.75
CA ALA A 351 29.38 15.87 -38.71
C ALA A 351 30.67 16.40 -38.07
#